data_1433d5809b76174793a16ccc9faf2f41
#
_entry.id   1433d5809b76174793a16ccc9faf2f41
#
_cell.length_a   1.000
_cell.length_b   1.000
_cell.length_c   1.000
_cell.angle_alpha   90.00
_cell.angle_beta   90.00
_cell.angle_gamma   90.00
#
_symmetry.space_group_name_H-M   'P 1'
#
loop_
_entity.id
_entity.type
_entity.pdbx_description
1 polymer ?
#
loop_
_entity_poly.entity_id
_entity_poly.type
_entity_poly.pdbx_seq_one_letter_code
_entity_poly.pdbx_strand_id
1 'polypeptide(L)'
;EIGKKICQLVAQGNYPSSACEQVGVPNSTFFGWLKRGESTQEEPYHSFAGALRMAESISESSAIAEIVESTDWRARAWFLERRYPDRWSQKNNNESSEAIGLIEMLRHRLASSKSEELHESHERSESNLVIESVEPNDAESDVQPHSGDGGGMP
;
A
#
# COMPACT_ATOMS: atom_id res chain seq x y z
N GLU A 1 -2.75 -43.72 -28.49
CA GLU A 1 -3.45 -42.90 -29.52
C GLU A 1 -4.27 -41.77 -28.85
N ILE A 2 -5.15 -42.09 -27.88
CA ILE A 2 -6.02 -41.13 -27.20
C ILE A 2 -5.18 -40.08 -26.44
N GLY A 3 -4.17 -40.50 -25.69
CA GLY A 3 -3.28 -39.57 -24.94
C GLY A 3 -2.57 -38.56 -25.85
N LYS A 4 -2.12 -38.98 -27.04
CA LYS A 4 -1.55 -38.09 -28.05
C LYS A 4 -2.55 -37.01 -28.49
N LYS A 5 -3.80 -37.39 -28.73
CA LYS A 5 -4.85 -36.49 -29.17
C LYS A 5 -5.20 -35.46 -28.09
N ILE A 6 -5.22 -35.87 -26.81
CA ILE A 6 -5.38 -34.94 -25.68
C ILE A 6 -4.22 -33.95 -25.66
N CYS A 7 -2.96 -34.40 -25.70
CA CYS A 7 -1.79 -33.53 -25.73
C CYS A 7 -1.80 -32.54 -26.91
N GLN A 8 -2.23 -32.98 -28.10
CA GLN A 8 -2.37 -32.07 -29.25
C GLN A 8 -3.39 -30.95 -29.01
N LEU A 9 -4.55 -31.29 -28.45
CA LEU A 9 -5.58 -30.31 -28.14
C LEU A 9 -5.09 -29.31 -27.03
N VAL A 10 -4.39 -29.82 -26.04
CA VAL A 10 -3.81 -28.97 -24.98
C VAL A 10 -2.74 -28.05 -25.55
N ALA A 11 -1.87 -28.54 -26.44
CA ALA A 11 -0.87 -27.70 -27.12
C ALA A 11 -1.51 -26.59 -27.99
N GLN A 12 -2.75 -26.75 -28.40
CA GLN A 12 -3.54 -25.74 -29.12
C GLN A 12 -4.26 -24.74 -28.19
N GLY A 13 -4.04 -24.81 -26.89
CA GLY A 13 -4.63 -23.89 -25.92
C GLY A 13 -5.89 -24.37 -25.19
N ASN A 14 -6.34 -25.64 -25.49
CA ASN A 14 -7.48 -26.18 -24.76
C ASN A 14 -7.10 -26.59 -23.35
N TYR A 15 -8.01 -26.38 -22.39
CA TYR A 15 -7.86 -26.94 -21.06
C TYR A 15 -7.86 -28.48 -21.11
N PRO A 16 -7.08 -29.19 -20.28
CA PRO A 16 -7.05 -30.64 -20.25
C PRO A 16 -8.41 -31.30 -20.09
N SER A 17 -9.31 -30.75 -19.26
CA SER A 17 -10.68 -31.22 -19.08
C SER A 17 -11.50 -31.14 -20.40
N SER A 18 -11.43 -30.02 -21.09
CA SER A 18 -12.12 -29.81 -22.35
C SER A 18 -11.55 -30.71 -23.46
N ALA A 19 -10.23 -30.91 -23.46
CA ALA A 19 -9.58 -31.85 -24.40
C ALA A 19 -10.04 -33.29 -24.17
N CYS A 20 -10.21 -33.71 -22.91
CA CYS A 20 -10.74 -35.02 -22.53
C CYS A 20 -12.18 -35.21 -23.02
N GLU A 21 -13.04 -34.22 -22.81
CA GLU A 21 -14.43 -34.23 -23.29
C GLU A 21 -14.51 -34.39 -24.80
N GLN A 22 -13.68 -33.67 -25.57
CA GLN A 22 -13.63 -33.79 -27.04
C GLN A 22 -13.23 -35.17 -27.54
N VAL A 23 -12.42 -35.91 -26.78
CA VAL A 23 -12.01 -37.27 -27.13
C VAL A 23 -12.84 -38.37 -26.45
N GLY A 24 -13.84 -37.99 -25.68
CA GLY A 24 -14.73 -38.94 -24.99
C GLY A 24 -14.09 -39.63 -23.78
N VAL A 25 -13.11 -39.05 -23.14
CA VAL A 25 -12.45 -39.58 -21.94
C VAL A 25 -13.01 -38.88 -20.69
N PRO A 26 -13.55 -39.63 -19.71
CA PRO A 26 -13.97 -39.05 -18.46
C PRO A 26 -12.79 -38.39 -17.70
N ASN A 27 -13.02 -37.22 -17.11
CA ASN A 27 -12.01 -36.51 -16.33
C ASN A 27 -11.41 -37.37 -15.20
N SER A 28 -12.23 -38.21 -14.54
CA SER A 28 -11.75 -39.10 -13.49
C SER A 28 -10.71 -40.10 -14.01
N THR A 29 -10.92 -40.63 -15.22
CA THR A 29 -9.97 -41.54 -15.89
C THR A 29 -8.68 -40.81 -16.23
N PHE A 30 -8.77 -39.61 -16.79
CA PHE A 30 -7.60 -38.77 -17.12
C PHE A 30 -6.76 -38.45 -15.89
N PHE A 31 -7.37 -37.96 -14.82
CA PHE A 31 -6.64 -37.69 -13.58
C PHE A 31 -6.06 -38.93 -12.92
N GLY A 32 -6.74 -40.08 -13.08
CA GLY A 32 -6.21 -41.37 -12.66
C GLY A 32 -4.94 -41.76 -13.42
N TRP A 33 -4.84 -41.49 -14.70
CA TRP A 33 -3.64 -41.70 -15.52
C TRP A 33 -2.48 -40.78 -15.08
N LEU A 34 -2.78 -39.50 -14.84
CA LEU A 34 -1.76 -38.56 -14.36
C LEU A 34 -1.19 -38.97 -13.01
N LYS A 35 -2.08 -39.29 -12.07
CA LYS A 35 -1.65 -39.75 -10.73
C LYS A 35 -0.73 -40.97 -10.79
N ARG A 36 -1.05 -41.92 -11.65
CA ARG A 36 -0.19 -43.09 -11.87
C ARG A 36 1.17 -42.69 -12.44
N GLY A 37 1.18 -41.86 -13.48
CA GLY A 37 2.41 -41.41 -14.11
C GLY A 37 3.34 -40.64 -13.19
N GLU A 38 2.78 -39.86 -12.27
CA GLU A 38 3.54 -39.04 -11.31
C GLU A 38 4.00 -39.82 -10.10
N SER A 39 3.15 -40.71 -9.55
CA SER A 39 3.45 -41.39 -8.29
C SER A 39 4.23 -42.69 -8.48
N THR A 40 3.98 -43.45 -9.53
CA THR A 40 4.57 -44.80 -9.70
C THR A 40 5.57 -44.89 -10.85
N GLN A 41 5.69 -43.85 -11.66
CA GLN A 41 6.50 -43.84 -12.90
C GLN A 41 6.17 -45.01 -13.85
N GLU A 42 4.94 -45.49 -13.77
CA GLU A 42 4.47 -46.63 -14.56
C GLU A 42 4.20 -46.22 -16.03
N GLU A 43 4.78 -46.97 -16.97
CA GLU A 43 4.47 -46.76 -18.38
C GLU A 43 3.14 -47.42 -18.74
N PRO A 44 2.35 -46.80 -19.65
CA PRO A 44 2.63 -45.60 -20.45
C PRO A 44 2.25 -44.26 -19.76
N TYR A 45 1.82 -44.30 -18.53
CA TYR A 45 1.28 -43.13 -17.81
C TYR A 45 2.36 -42.08 -17.52
N HIS A 46 3.60 -42.53 -17.22
CA HIS A 46 4.73 -41.60 -16.97
C HIS A 46 5.08 -40.79 -18.21
N SER A 47 5.20 -41.45 -19.37
CA SER A 47 5.43 -40.79 -20.65
C SER A 47 4.29 -39.84 -21.00
N PHE A 48 3.03 -40.24 -20.73
CA PHE A 48 1.86 -39.39 -20.96
C PHE A 48 1.88 -38.11 -20.10
N ALA A 49 2.18 -38.22 -18.80
CA ALA A 49 2.27 -37.06 -17.91
C ALA A 49 3.37 -36.10 -18.36
N GLY A 50 4.51 -36.63 -18.83
CA GLY A 50 5.60 -35.82 -19.39
C GLY A 50 5.18 -35.08 -20.67
N ALA A 51 4.49 -35.79 -21.59
CA ALA A 51 3.98 -35.22 -22.82
C ALA A 51 2.90 -34.15 -22.60
N LEU A 52 2.07 -34.33 -21.58
CA LEU A 52 1.06 -33.33 -21.21
C LEU A 52 1.72 -32.03 -20.70
N ARG A 53 2.67 -32.12 -19.80
CA ARG A 53 3.42 -30.93 -19.31
C ARG A 53 4.11 -30.19 -20.46
N MET A 54 4.66 -30.91 -21.41
CA MET A 54 5.25 -30.32 -22.61
C MET A 54 4.17 -29.63 -23.49
N ALA A 55 3.00 -30.21 -23.64
CA ALA A 55 1.89 -29.62 -24.36
C ALA A 55 1.39 -28.31 -23.72
N GLU A 56 1.28 -28.26 -22.41
CA GLU A 56 0.93 -27.04 -21.63
C GLU A 56 1.98 -25.95 -21.83
N SER A 57 3.27 -26.29 -21.75
CA SER A 57 4.37 -25.34 -21.98
C SER A 57 4.38 -24.80 -23.41
N ILE A 58 4.07 -25.61 -24.42
CA ILE A 58 3.95 -25.18 -25.81
C ILE A 58 2.78 -24.18 -25.95
N SER A 59 1.63 -24.49 -25.37
CA SER A 59 0.46 -23.63 -25.39
C SER A 59 0.75 -22.25 -24.75
N GLU A 60 1.37 -22.24 -23.56
CA GLU A 60 1.77 -21.01 -22.87
C GLU A 60 2.75 -20.20 -23.74
N SER A 61 3.79 -20.86 -24.28
CA SER A 61 4.79 -20.18 -25.10
C SER A 61 4.19 -19.57 -26.38
N SER A 62 3.23 -20.26 -27.00
CA SER A 62 2.53 -19.73 -28.18
C SER A 62 1.69 -18.50 -27.85
N ALA A 63 0.94 -18.54 -26.75
CA ALA A 63 0.15 -17.39 -26.29
C ALA A 63 1.04 -16.17 -25.96
N ILE A 64 2.19 -16.40 -25.30
CA ILE A 64 3.17 -15.35 -25.02
C ILE A 64 3.72 -14.77 -26.32
N ALA A 65 4.08 -15.60 -27.29
CA ALA A 65 4.59 -15.15 -28.59
C ALA A 65 3.56 -14.27 -29.31
N GLU A 66 2.29 -14.68 -29.35
CA GLU A 66 1.20 -13.90 -29.94
C GLU A 66 1.02 -12.52 -29.25
N ILE A 67 1.11 -12.46 -27.92
CA ILE A 67 1.03 -11.21 -27.17
C ILE A 67 2.22 -10.29 -27.50
N VAL A 68 3.43 -10.85 -27.55
CA VAL A 68 4.66 -10.10 -27.82
C VAL A 68 4.73 -9.62 -29.27
N GLU A 69 4.24 -10.42 -30.22
CA GLU A 69 4.18 -10.09 -31.63
C GLU A 69 2.99 -9.19 -32.01
N SER A 70 2.00 -9.07 -31.12
CA SER A 70 0.81 -8.25 -31.34
C SER A 70 1.18 -6.81 -31.74
N THR A 71 0.49 -6.28 -32.72
CA THR A 71 0.60 -4.86 -33.10
C THR A 71 -0.10 -3.92 -32.11
N ASP A 72 -1.02 -4.47 -31.29
CA ASP A 72 -1.68 -3.71 -30.23
C ASP A 72 -0.72 -3.53 -29.05
N TRP A 73 -0.33 -2.28 -28.81
CA TRP A 73 0.55 -1.92 -27.68
C TRP A 73 -0.08 -2.27 -26.31
N ARG A 74 -1.42 -2.33 -26.20
CA ARG A 74 -2.15 -2.68 -24.97
C ARG A 74 -1.87 -4.12 -24.54
N ALA A 75 -1.81 -5.05 -25.49
CA ALA A 75 -1.48 -6.44 -25.21
C ALA A 75 -0.08 -6.57 -24.61
N ARG A 76 0.90 -5.85 -25.18
CA ARG A 76 2.28 -5.83 -24.67
C ARG A 76 2.38 -5.12 -23.31
N ALA A 77 1.69 -4.00 -23.12
CA ALA A 77 1.66 -3.29 -21.84
C ALA A 77 1.07 -4.18 -20.75
N TRP A 78 -0.07 -4.83 -21.03
CA TRP A 78 -0.69 -5.79 -20.12
C TRP A 78 0.25 -6.94 -19.72
N PHE A 79 0.99 -7.49 -20.70
CA PHE A 79 1.98 -8.54 -20.45
C PHE A 79 3.12 -8.03 -19.55
N LEU A 80 3.66 -6.85 -19.82
CA LEU A 80 4.73 -6.24 -19.01
C LEU A 80 4.29 -5.95 -17.58
N GLU A 81 3.09 -5.43 -17.38
CA GLU A 81 2.51 -5.19 -16.06
C GLU A 81 2.37 -6.48 -15.23
N ARG A 82 1.97 -7.59 -15.88
CA ARG A 82 1.80 -8.89 -15.22
C ARG A 82 3.11 -9.62 -14.98
N ARG A 83 4.04 -9.54 -15.93
CA ARG A 83 5.32 -10.24 -15.86
C ARG A 83 6.35 -9.53 -14.98
N TYR A 84 6.30 -8.21 -14.94
CA TYR A 84 7.26 -7.38 -14.21
C TYR A 84 6.55 -6.29 -13.41
N PRO A 85 5.75 -6.67 -12.41
CA PRO A 85 4.90 -5.75 -11.66
C PRO A 85 5.70 -4.63 -10.99
N ASP A 86 6.89 -4.93 -10.46
CA ASP A 86 7.73 -3.94 -9.76
C ASP A 86 8.18 -2.78 -10.64
N ARG A 87 8.24 -2.99 -11.97
CA ARG A 87 8.70 -1.98 -12.92
C ARG A 87 7.58 -1.36 -13.76
N TRP A 88 6.51 -2.11 -14.02
CA TRP A 88 5.49 -1.76 -15.01
C TRP A 88 4.08 -1.69 -14.46
N SER A 89 3.82 -2.17 -13.22
CA SER A 89 2.49 -1.99 -12.65
C SER A 89 2.22 -0.50 -12.45
N GLN A 90 1.00 -0.08 -12.78
CA GLN A 90 0.51 1.23 -12.36
C GLN A 90 0.57 1.21 -10.82
N LYS A 91 1.42 2.08 -10.24
CA LYS A 91 1.41 2.30 -8.79
C LYS A 91 -0.03 2.59 -8.39
N ASN A 92 -0.62 1.69 -7.65
CA ASN A 92 -1.95 1.91 -7.12
C ASN A 92 -1.93 3.24 -6.36
N ASN A 93 -2.74 4.20 -6.81
CA ASN A 93 -2.91 5.49 -6.15
C ASN A 93 -3.35 5.36 -4.67
N ASN A 94 -3.63 4.14 -4.20
CA ASN A 94 -3.95 3.86 -2.81
C ASN A 94 -2.79 4.17 -1.86
N GLU A 95 -1.53 3.83 -2.23
CA GLU A 95 -0.37 4.21 -1.41
C GLU A 95 -0.17 5.74 -1.41
N SER A 96 -0.42 6.39 -2.56
CA SER A 96 -0.39 7.85 -2.65
C SER A 96 -1.54 8.48 -1.86
N SER A 97 -2.72 7.85 -1.84
CA SER A 97 -3.88 8.30 -1.07
C SER A 97 -3.66 8.17 0.44
N GLU A 98 -3.05 7.08 0.90
CA GLU A 98 -2.68 6.90 2.30
C GLU A 98 -1.60 7.90 2.73
N ALA A 99 -0.59 8.12 1.91
CA ALA A 99 0.44 9.12 2.17
C ALA A 99 -0.13 10.55 2.19
N ILE A 100 -1.04 10.89 1.28
CA ILE A 100 -1.75 12.18 1.26
C ILE A 100 -2.61 12.33 2.51
N GLY A 101 -3.35 11.28 2.90
CA GLY A 101 -4.15 11.28 4.12
C GLY A 101 -3.31 11.48 5.38
N LEU A 102 -2.14 10.87 5.44
CA LEU A 102 -1.19 11.05 6.54
C LEU A 102 -0.65 12.49 6.60
N ILE A 103 -0.30 13.04 5.45
CA ILE A 103 0.18 14.43 5.33
C ILE A 103 -0.91 15.42 5.74
N GLU A 104 -2.16 15.22 5.35
CA GLU A 104 -3.27 16.06 5.75
C GLU A 104 -3.55 15.97 7.26
N MET A 105 -3.49 14.78 7.83
CA MET A 105 -3.63 14.58 9.27
C MET A 105 -2.52 15.28 10.06
N LEU A 106 -1.27 15.21 9.58
CA LEU A 106 -0.14 15.93 10.19
C LEU A 106 -0.29 17.44 10.06
N ARG A 107 -0.73 17.96 8.93
CA ARG A 107 -1.02 19.38 8.73
C ARG A 107 -2.11 19.88 9.66
N HIS A 108 -3.18 19.13 9.82
CA HIS A 108 -4.27 19.47 10.74
C HIS A 108 -3.78 19.52 12.20
N ARG A 109 -2.96 18.56 12.59
CA ARG A 109 -2.39 18.49 13.94
C ARG A 109 -1.44 19.65 14.23
N LEU A 110 -0.61 20.05 13.28
CA LEU A 110 0.27 21.21 13.39
C LEU A 110 -0.52 22.54 13.42
N ALA A 111 -1.61 22.63 12.68
CA ALA A 111 -2.48 23.80 12.70
C ALA A 111 -3.20 23.94 14.07
N SER A 112 -3.63 22.84 14.65
CA SER A 112 -4.27 22.82 15.98
C SER A 112 -3.30 23.22 17.08
N SER A 113 -2.07 22.68 17.10
CA SER A 113 -1.06 23.04 18.10
C SER A 113 -0.66 24.51 18.01
N LYS A 114 -0.58 25.06 16.79
CA LYS A 114 -0.28 26.49 16.60
C LYS A 114 -1.41 27.40 17.08
N SER A 115 -2.66 26.99 16.97
CA SER A 115 -3.79 27.75 17.50
C SER A 115 -3.85 27.73 19.02
N GLU A 116 -3.45 26.62 19.65
CA GLU A 116 -3.33 26.50 21.11
C GLU A 116 -2.22 27.41 21.66
N GLU A 117 -1.04 27.44 21.04
CA GLU A 117 0.05 28.33 21.39
C GLU A 117 -0.32 29.82 21.26
N LEU A 118 -1.09 30.20 20.24
CA LEU A 118 -1.56 31.57 20.06
C LEU A 118 -2.60 31.94 21.10
N HIS A 119 -3.45 31.00 21.52
CA HIS A 119 -4.46 31.25 22.56
C HIS A 119 -3.77 31.44 23.93
N GLU A 120 -2.81 30.57 24.26
CA GLU A 120 -2.03 30.65 25.51
C GLU A 120 -1.19 31.92 25.59
N SER A 121 -0.62 32.37 24.46
CA SER A 121 0.13 33.65 24.41
C SER A 121 -0.78 34.88 24.56
N HIS A 122 -2.03 34.80 24.09
CA HIS A 122 -3.01 35.91 24.24
C HIS A 122 -3.53 36.00 25.67
N GLU A 123 -3.86 34.90 26.33
CA GLU A 123 -4.26 34.87 27.73
C GLU A 123 -3.16 35.35 28.65
N ARG A 124 -1.88 35.02 28.36
CA ARG A 124 -0.73 35.49 29.10
C ARG A 124 -0.50 37.00 28.96
N SER A 125 -0.82 37.57 27.80
CA SER A 125 -0.74 39.00 27.53
C SER A 125 -1.85 39.77 28.26
N GLU A 126 -3.07 39.23 28.29
CA GLU A 126 -4.18 39.84 29.04
C GLU A 126 -3.97 39.78 30.55
N SER A 127 -3.43 38.68 31.08
CA SER A 127 -3.12 38.55 32.50
C SER A 127 -2.06 39.55 32.96
N ASN A 128 -1.09 39.85 32.12
CA ASN A 128 -0.04 40.86 32.45
C ASN A 128 -0.59 42.28 32.39
N LEU A 129 -1.54 42.57 31.50
CA LEU A 129 -2.19 43.89 31.44
C LEU A 129 -3.06 44.19 32.69
N VAL A 130 -3.67 43.17 33.27
CA VAL A 130 -4.48 43.30 34.50
C VAL A 130 -3.61 43.56 35.74
N ILE A 131 -2.39 43.04 35.78
CA ILE A 131 -1.45 43.23 36.91
C ILE A 131 -0.85 44.64 36.90
N GLU A 132 -0.65 45.26 35.74
CA GLU A 132 -0.05 46.59 35.60
C GLU A 132 -1.04 47.74 35.88
N SER A 133 -2.35 47.46 35.96
CA SER A 133 -3.41 48.43 36.22
C SER A 133 -3.79 48.58 37.70
N VAL A 134 -3.11 47.89 38.64
CA VAL A 134 -3.30 48.08 40.07
C VAL A 134 -2.21 48.97 40.60
N GLU A 135 -2.39 50.29 40.46
CA GLU A 135 -1.58 51.30 41.19
C GLU A 135 -1.91 51.25 42.69
N PRO A 136 -0.90 51.39 43.58
CA PRO A 136 -1.17 51.45 44.98
C PRO A 136 -1.75 52.85 45.37
N ASN A 137 -2.86 52.81 46.01
CA ASN A 137 -3.56 53.96 46.57
C ASN A 137 -2.73 54.61 47.64
N ASP A 138 -2.31 55.85 47.41
CA ASP A 138 -1.65 56.71 48.39
C ASP A 138 -2.61 57.03 49.53
N ALA A 139 -2.32 56.50 50.66
CA ALA A 139 -2.92 56.98 51.94
C ALA A 139 -2.03 58.00 52.60
N GLU A 140 -2.42 59.24 52.38
CA GLU A 140 -2.05 60.38 53.16
C GLU A 140 -2.35 60.14 54.64
N SER A 141 -1.38 60.41 55.54
CA SER A 141 -1.66 60.80 56.92
C SER A 141 -0.59 61.74 57.42
N ASP A 142 -1.03 62.98 57.56
CA ASP A 142 -0.51 64.01 58.36
C ASP A 142 0.12 63.56 59.71
N VAL A 143 1.28 64.11 60.06
CA VAL A 143 1.54 64.63 61.39
C VAL A 143 2.69 65.62 61.32
N GLN A 144 2.39 66.81 61.75
CA GLN A 144 3.28 67.98 61.98
C GLN A 144 4.15 67.87 63.21
N PRO A 145 4.96 68.94 63.54
CA PRO A 145 6.37 68.83 63.90
C PRO A 145 6.61 69.06 65.36
N HIS A 146 7.75 68.69 65.86
CA HIS A 146 8.31 69.30 67.08
C HIS A 146 9.80 69.57 66.93
N SER A 147 10.05 70.84 67.17
CA SER A 147 11.25 71.55 67.38
C SER A 147 12.06 71.06 68.60
N GLY A 148 13.34 71.30 68.56
CA GLY A 148 14.26 71.28 69.71
C GLY A 148 15.67 70.95 69.23
N ASP A 149 16.43 71.88 68.94
CA ASP A 149 17.36 72.73 69.64
C ASP A 149 18.54 71.96 70.28
N GLY A 150 19.73 72.52 70.10
CA GLY A 150 20.85 72.30 70.99
C GLY A 150 22.08 71.67 70.40
N GLY A 151 22.99 72.41 69.88
CA GLY A 151 24.13 72.88 70.55
C GLY A 151 25.42 72.12 70.38
N GLY A 152 26.41 72.83 69.91
CA GLY A 152 27.75 72.68 70.50
C GLY A 152 28.84 72.15 69.56
N MET A 153 29.58 73.06 69.04
CA MET A 153 30.99 72.93 68.66
C MET A 153 31.86 72.67 69.93
N PRO A 154 33.11 72.34 69.84
CA PRO A 154 34.08 72.80 68.84
C PRO A 154 34.67 71.76 67.92
#